data_807d7ee7a699768ad587a6f74e8ee1b1
#
_entry.id   807d7ee7a699768ad587a6f74e8ee1b1
#
_cell.length_a   1.000
_cell.length_b   1.000
_cell.length_c   1.000
_cell.angle_alpha   90.00
_cell.angle_beta   90.00
_cell.angle_gamma   90.00
#
_symmetry.space_group_name_H-M   'P 1'
#
loop_
_entity.id
_entity.type
_entity.pdbx_description
1 polymer ?
#
loop_
_entity_poly.entity_id
_entity_poly.type
_entity_poly.pdbx_seq_one_letter_code
_entity_poly.pdbx_strand_id
1 'polypeptide(L)'
;SDSRNVAVMLRAIDNKDRWIASVDLAKAALQPRHRLHDAAWINWGFNEFGWMPDNHTLWYLSEESGFSHLYTLDGGKRVQRTDGAWETSQVVVSRDGTRFYFLCNRSAPITYEVCTTAAQTGSVQAVTALHGVEDFSLSPDQTKLLVRHSSAYVPPQLSVVNANGGAAQALTDTRTADYKARTWIQPRYVQIPSKHGAGTIWGKYYGPPTPEPGKTYPIVMFVHGAGYLQNASQRWPAYFREQMFHNLLVDEGYIVLDLDYRASEGYGRDWRTAIYRWMGKPELEDYLDGLDWLVETKQ
;
A
#
# COMPACT_ATOMS: atom_id res chain seq x y z
N SER A 1 7.24 -24.60 14.83
CA SER A 1 7.74 -23.97 16.05
C SER A 1 7.79 -25.01 17.16
N ASP A 2 8.79 -24.92 18.00
CA ASP A 2 8.99 -25.83 19.15
C ASP A 2 8.25 -25.35 20.41
N SER A 3 7.48 -24.28 20.33
CA SER A 3 6.75 -23.61 21.40
C SER A 3 7.63 -23.14 22.59
N ARG A 4 8.94 -23.05 22.40
CA ARG A 4 9.88 -22.59 23.45
C ARG A 4 10.07 -21.07 23.44
N ASN A 5 9.98 -20.46 22.26
CA ASN A 5 10.13 -19.02 22.09
C ASN A 5 8.78 -18.39 21.81
N VAL A 6 8.32 -17.58 22.76
CA VAL A 6 7.06 -16.83 22.66
C VAL A 6 7.40 -15.35 22.52
N ALA A 7 6.79 -14.69 21.55
CA ALA A 7 6.84 -13.25 21.42
C ALA A 7 5.42 -12.67 21.46
N VAL A 8 5.30 -11.47 22.01
CA VAL A 8 4.04 -10.73 22.09
C VAL A 8 4.26 -9.32 21.57
N MET A 9 3.22 -8.77 20.97
CA MET A 9 3.16 -7.37 20.62
C MET A 9 2.25 -6.63 21.59
N LEU A 10 2.73 -5.52 22.11
CA LEU A 10 2.00 -4.64 23.02
C LEU A 10 1.79 -3.29 22.34
N ARG A 11 0.63 -2.69 22.58
CA ARG A 11 0.24 -1.40 22.06
C ARG A 11 -0.10 -0.44 23.19
N ALA A 12 0.42 0.78 23.11
CA ALA A 12 -0.04 1.86 23.97
C ALA A 12 -1.48 2.26 23.62
N ILE A 13 -2.28 2.65 24.61
CA ILE A 13 -3.68 3.04 24.44
C ILE A 13 -3.81 4.27 23.53
N ASP A 14 -2.82 5.18 23.56
CA ASP A 14 -2.77 6.38 22.73
C ASP A 14 -2.24 6.16 21.30
N ASN A 15 -1.97 4.91 20.93
CA ASN A 15 -1.42 4.49 19.63
C ASN A 15 -0.03 5.05 19.28
N LYS A 16 0.72 5.57 20.23
CA LYS A 16 2.03 6.18 19.95
C LYS A 16 3.20 5.24 20.14
N ASP A 17 3.01 4.17 20.88
CA ASP A 17 4.03 3.18 21.16
C ASP A 17 3.57 1.76 20.86
N ARG A 18 4.50 0.99 20.29
CA ARG A 18 4.38 -0.44 20.09
C ARG A 18 5.65 -1.11 20.59
N TRP A 19 5.49 -2.18 21.37
CA TRP A 19 6.61 -3.03 21.78
C TRP A 19 6.45 -4.42 21.22
N ILE A 20 7.57 -5.03 20.82
CA ILE A 20 7.67 -6.48 20.62
C ILE A 20 8.53 -6.98 21.77
N ALA A 21 8.04 -7.95 22.52
CA ALA A 21 8.73 -8.54 23.66
C ALA A 21 8.75 -10.07 23.56
N SER A 22 9.85 -10.69 23.94
CA SER A 22 9.86 -12.13 24.20
C SER A 22 9.37 -12.42 25.62
N VAL A 23 8.74 -13.59 25.79
CA VAL A 23 8.22 -14.03 27.09
C VAL A 23 9.16 -15.06 27.68
N ASP A 24 9.72 -14.78 28.86
CA ASP A 24 10.41 -15.78 29.69
C ASP A 24 9.34 -16.56 30.47
N LEU A 25 8.98 -17.73 29.97
CA LEU A 25 7.93 -18.56 30.56
C LEU A 25 8.29 -19.08 31.96
N ALA A 26 9.59 -19.26 32.26
CA ALA A 26 10.03 -19.73 33.57
C ALA A 26 9.91 -18.66 34.64
N LYS A 27 10.14 -17.40 34.26
CA LYS A 27 10.09 -16.25 35.17
C LYS A 27 8.78 -15.46 35.11
N ALA A 28 7.87 -15.83 34.20
CA ALA A 28 6.66 -15.07 33.92
C ALA A 28 6.97 -13.57 33.63
N ALA A 29 8.02 -13.30 32.86
CA ALA A 29 8.55 -11.96 32.62
C ALA A 29 8.62 -11.63 31.14
N LEU A 30 8.38 -10.36 30.82
CA LEU A 30 8.55 -9.81 29.47
C LEU A 30 9.96 -9.22 29.32
N GLN A 31 10.59 -9.51 28.18
CA GLN A 31 11.86 -8.93 27.78
C GLN A 31 11.64 -8.10 26.51
N PRO A 32 11.63 -6.76 26.59
CA PRO A 32 11.49 -5.90 25.40
C PRO A 32 12.59 -6.19 24.38
N ARG A 33 12.18 -6.37 23.12
CA ARG A 33 13.07 -6.63 21.98
C ARG A 33 13.13 -5.45 21.03
N HIS A 34 11.99 -4.81 20.82
CA HIS A 34 11.85 -3.65 19.93
C HIS A 34 10.78 -2.71 20.45
N ARG A 35 11.01 -1.40 20.32
CA ARG A 35 10.01 -0.36 20.53
C ARG A 35 9.97 0.53 19.29
N LEU A 36 8.78 0.75 18.77
CA LEU A 36 8.48 1.80 17.82
C LEU A 36 7.72 2.91 18.54
N HIS A 37 8.13 4.16 18.32
CA HIS A 37 7.43 5.34 18.81
C HIS A 37 7.13 6.28 17.65
N ASP A 38 5.94 6.85 17.63
CA ASP A 38 5.54 7.90 16.71
C ASP A 38 4.83 9.03 17.50
N ALA A 39 5.21 10.27 17.24
CA ALA A 39 4.63 11.43 17.93
C ALA A 39 3.16 11.65 17.59
N ALA A 40 2.72 11.22 16.39
CA ALA A 40 1.34 11.27 15.93
C ALA A 40 0.61 9.96 16.27
N TRP A 41 0.84 8.91 15.48
CA TRP A 41 0.32 7.54 15.73
C TRP A 41 1.02 6.51 14.85
N ILE A 42 1.08 5.27 15.33
CA ILE A 42 1.60 4.11 14.60
C ILE A 42 0.53 3.54 13.68
N ASN A 43 0.88 3.20 12.44
CA ASN A 43 -0.01 2.48 11.53
C ASN A 43 -0.09 1.00 11.92
N TRP A 44 -1.31 0.54 12.27
CA TRP A 44 -1.54 -0.85 12.66
C TRP A 44 -1.61 -1.82 11.48
N GLY A 45 -1.67 -1.35 10.26
CA GLY A 45 -1.53 -2.15 9.05
C GLY A 45 -0.12 -2.73 8.85
N PHE A 46 0.91 -2.18 9.53
CA PHE A 46 2.31 -2.56 9.36
C PHE A 46 2.93 -3.13 10.65
N ASN A 47 2.19 -3.96 11.37
CA ASN A 47 2.65 -4.53 12.64
C ASN A 47 2.81 -6.05 12.61
N GLU A 48 3.03 -6.61 11.45
CA GLU A 48 3.32 -8.03 11.29
C GLU A 48 4.68 -8.37 11.93
N PHE A 49 4.75 -9.51 12.57
CA PHE A 49 5.99 -10.05 13.14
C PHE A 49 5.90 -11.56 13.32
N GLY A 50 7.03 -12.21 13.43
CA GLY A 50 7.09 -13.65 13.67
C GLY A 50 8.52 -14.14 13.85
N TRP A 51 8.63 -15.43 14.08
CA TRP A 51 9.94 -16.10 14.17
C TRP A 51 10.35 -16.65 12.81
N MET A 52 11.65 -16.57 12.51
CA MET A 52 12.24 -17.35 11.45
C MET A 52 12.19 -18.85 11.78
N PRO A 53 12.31 -19.75 10.79
CA PRO A 53 12.35 -21.20 11.04
C PRO A 53 13.47 -21.67 12.00
N ASP A 54 14.50 -20.86 12.21
CA ASP A 54 15.57 -21.12 13.20
C ASP A 54 15.09 -21.00 14.65
N ASN A 55 13.86 -20.53 14.88
CA ASN A 55 13.20 -20.29 16.18
C ASN A 55 13.91 -19.29 17.12
N HIS A 56 14.88 -18.52 16.65
CA HIS A 56 15.55 -17.49 17.47
C HIS A 56 15.65 -16.11 16.82
N THR A 57 15.65 -16.04 15.51
CA THR A 57 15.61 -14.77 14.78
C THR A 57 14.16 -14.29 14.66
N LEU A 58 13.89 -13.09 15.15
CA LEU A 58 12.61 -12.40 15.03
C LEU A 58 12.62 -11.59 13.73
N TRP A 59 11.55 -11.65 12.93
CA TRP A 59 11.30 -10.68 11.87
C TRP A 59 10.09 -9.81 12.22
N TYR A 60 10.06 -8.57 11.73
CA TYR A 60 8.95 -7.65 11.97
C TYR A 60 8.93 -6.52 10.94
N LEU A 61 7.75 -5.89 10.77
CA LEU A 61 7.59 -4.65 10.04
C LEU A 61 7.71 -3.45 10.98
N SER A 62 8.27 -2.36 10.47
CA SER A 62 8.39 -1.10 11.20
C SER A 62 8.47 0.10 10.26
N GLU A 63 7.80 1.20 10.62
CA GLU A 63 7.87 2.50 9.94
C GLU A 63 8.99 3.40 10.52
N GLU A 64 9.93 2.87 11.28
CA GLU A 64 10.98 3.68 11.95
C GLU A 64 11.88 4.45 10.99
N SER A 65 11.99 4.01 9.72
CA SER A 65 12.73 4.69 8.66
C SER A 65 11.88 5.64 7.81
N GLY A 66 10.60 5.87 8.16
CA GLY A 66 9.65 6.70 7.44
C GLY A 66 8.69 5.94 6.53
N PHE A 67 9.02 4.71 6.13
CA PHE A 67 8.18 3.79 5.38
C PHE A 67 8.15 2.43 6.08
N SER A 68 7.10 1.64 5.81
CA SER A 68 7.02 0.28 6.34
C SER A 68 8.07 -0.61 5.69
N HIS A 69 9.01 -1.10 6.48
CA HIS A 69 10.07 -2.00 6.03
C HIS A 69 10.22 -3.22 6.91
N LEU A 70 10.81 -4.27 6.30
CA LEU A 70 11.11 -5.53 6.95
C LEU A 70 12.45 -5.44 7.69
N TYR A 71 12.43 -5.89 8.92
CA TYR A 71 13.59 -6.00 9.80
C TYR A 71 13.74 -7.42 10.34
N THR A 72 14.97 -7.80 10.66
CA THR A 72 15.27 -9.00 11.45
C THR A 72 16.07 -8.63 12.68
N LEU A 73 15.84 -9.37 13.76
CA LEU A 73 16.50 -9.20 15.05
C LEU A 73 16.98 -10.55 15.57
N ASP A 74 18.30 -10.71 15.68
CA ASP A 74 18.95 -11.90 16.17
C ASP A 74 19.91 -11.52 17.29
N GLY A 75 19.70 -12.06 18.50
CA GLY A 75 20.57 -11.84 19.67
C GLY A 75 20.83 -10.37 20.02
N GLY A 76 19.94 -9.45 19.63
CA GLY A 76 20.13 -7.98 19.79
C GLY A 76 20.70 -7.30 18.53
N LYS A 77 21.17 -8.03 17.53
CA LYS A 77 21.61 -7.48 16.24
C LYS A 77 20.41 -7.26 15.34
N ARG A 78 20.06 -5.99 15.10
CA ARG A 78 18.99 -5.59 14.19
C ARG A 78 19.54 -5.34 12.78
N VAL A 79 18.84 -5.84 11.77
CA VAL A 79 19.17 -5.63 10.36
C VAL A 79 17.90 -5.24 9.59
N GLN A 80 17.94 -4.11 8.89
CA GLN A 80 16.91 -3.72 7.93
C GLN A 80 17.08 -4.55 6.65
N ARG A 81 16.01 -5.17 6.17
CA ARG A 81 16.02 -6.09 5.02
C ARG A 81 15.47 -5.47 3.75
N THR A 82 14.62 -4.46 3.90
CA THR A 82 14.09 -3.66 2.79
C THR A 82 14.28 -2.18 3.12
N ASP A 83 14.50 -1.35 2.11
CA ASP A 83 14.75 0.09 2.25
C ASP A 83 14.24 0.87 1.04
N GLY A 84 14.08 2.18 1.20
CA GLY A 84 13.67 3.09 0.14
C GLY A 84 12.36 3.82 0.44
N ALA A 85 11.90 4.64 -0.52
CA ALA A 85 10.65 5.42 -0.39
C ALA A 85 9.45 4.60 -0.90
N TRP A 86 9.16 3.46 -0.26
CA TRP A 86 8.08 2.54 -0.58
C TRP A 86 7.76 1.64 0.61
N GLU A 87 6.63 0.95 0.58
CA GLU A 87 6.11 0.19 1.72
C GLU A 87 6.13 -1.32 1.49
N THR A 88 6.38 -2.07 2.58
CA THR A 88 6.31 -3.53 2.68
C THR A 88 5.15 -3.92 3.58
N SER A 89 4.34 -4.91 3.16
CA SER A 89 3.25 -5.50 3.96
C SER A 89 3.04 -6.98 3.60
N GLN A 90 2.21 -7.70 4.36
CA GLN A 90 1.83 -9.10 4.12
C GLN A 90 3.04 -10.03 3.95
N VAL A 91 3.88 -10.10 4.97
CA VAL A 91 5.14 -10.85 4.92
C VAL A 91 4.91 -12.35 5.10
N VAL A 92 5.44 -13.14 4.17
CA VAL A 92 5.50 -14.61 4.25
C VAL A 92 6.96 -15.06 4.21
N VAL A 93 7.38 -15.83 5.20
CA VAL A 93 8.72 -16.44 5.25
C VAL A 93 8.68 -17.78 4.56
N SER A 94 9.67 -18.09 3.70
CA SER A 94 9.81 -19.42 3.12
C SER A 94 10.08 -20.46 4.20
N ARG A 95 9.66 -21.71 3.98
CA ARG A 95 9.76 -22.78 4.98
C ARG A 95 11.21 -23.05 5.41
N ASP A 96 12.16 -22.88 4.50
CA ASP A 96 13.59 -23.02 4.75
C ASP A 96 14.24 -21.77 5.37
N GLY A 97 13.48 -20.67 5.53
CA GLY A 97 13.96 -19.41 6.09
C GLY A 97 14.90 -18.62 5.17
N THR A 98 15.05 -19.02 3.91
CA THR A 98 16.02 -18.37 3.00
C THR A 98 15.47 -17.15 2.29
N ARG A 99 14.12 -17.00 2.24
CA ARG A 99 13.43 -15.92 1.51
C ARG A 99 12.27 -15.33 2.29
N PHE A 100 12.00 -14.09 1.99
CA PHE A 100 10.76 -13.39 2.31
C PHE A 100 10.00 -13.09 1.02
N TYR A 101 8.68 -13.27 1.06
CA TYR A 101 7.72 -12.78 0.08
C TYR A 101 6.84 -11.73 0.76
N PHE A 102 6.50 -10.66 0.08
CA PHE A 102 5.71 -9.58 0.66
C PHE A 102 5.05 -8.73 -0.42
N LEU A 103 4.00 -7.98 -0.07
CA LEU A 103 3.51 -6.92 -0.93
C LEU A 103 4.45 -5.73 -0.86
N CYS A 104 4.66 -5.08 -2.01
CA CYS A 104 5.45 -3.86 -2.11
C CYS A 104 4.84 -2.90 -3.14
N ASN A 105 4.98 -1.59 -2.91
CA ASN A 105 4.65 -0.55 -3.90
C ASN A 105 5.91 0.16 -4.42
N ARG A 106 6.97 -0.61 -4.65
CA ARG A 106 8.33 -0.13 -4.94
C ARG A 106 8.46 0.61 -6.28
N SER A 107 7.72 0.22 -7.32
CA SER A 107 7.81 0.84 -8.64
C SER A 107 7.16 2.22 -8.70
N ALA A 108 6.06 2.40 -7.99
CA ALA A 108 5.34 3.64 -7.76
C ALA A 108 4.40 3.46 -6.57
N PRO A 109 4.10 4.49 -5.77
CA PRO A 109 3.22 4.37 -4.59
C PRO A 109 1.85 3.77 -4.91
N ILE A 110 1.37 3.93 -6.14
CA ILE A 110 0.07 3.48 -6.63
C ILE A 110 0.07 2.04 -7.19
N THR A 111 1.24 1.39 -7.31
CA THR A 111 1.44 0.10 -7.99
C THR A 111 1.88 -0.96 -7.00
N TYR A 112 1.08 -2.01 -6.84
CA TYR A 112 1.35 -3.08 -5.88
C TYR A 112 1.67 -4.39 -6.56
N GLU A 113 2.77 -5.02 -6.11
CA GLU A 113 3.24 -6.31 -6.59
C GLU A 113 3.60 -7.25 -5.44
N VAL A 114 3.66 -8.54 -5.71
CA VAL A 114 4.40 -9.45 -4.83
C VAL A 114 5.88 -9.26 -5.09
N CYS A 115 6.61 -8.95 -4.05
CA CYS A 115 8.07 -8.85 -4.05
C CYS A 115 8.71 -9.98 -3.25
N THR A 116 9.98 -10.24 -3.50
CA THR A 116 10.79 -11.19 -2.73
C THR A 116 12.16 -10.62 -2.44
N THR A 117 12.75 -11.05 -1.32
CA THR A 117 14.15 -10.82 -0.99
C THR A 117 14.75 -12.05 -0.33
N ALA A 118 16.05 -12.30 -0.57
CA ALA A 118 16.78 -13.31 0.22
C ALA A 118 16.94 -12.80 1.67
N ALA A 119 16.77 -13.69 2.62
CA ALA A 119 16.82 -13.35 4.04
C ALA A 119 18.16 -12.73 4.49
N GLN A 120 19.23 -12.97 3.76
CA GLN A 120 20.57 -12.49 4.13
C GLN A 120 21.04 -11.26 3.34
N THR A 121 20.66 -11.11 2.06
CA THR A 121 21.26 -10.11 1.16
C THR A 121 20.46 -8.83 1.00
N GLY A 122 19.16 -8.83 1.28
CA GLY A 122 18.30 -7.65 1.20
C GLY A 122 18.01 -7.13 -0.23
N SER A 123 18.41 -7.84 -1.29
CA SER A 123 18.09 -7.45 -2.67
C SER A 123 16.64 -7.78 -3.00
N VAL A 124 15.83 -6.75 -3.22
CA VAL A 124 14.39 -6.87 -3.50
C VAL A 124 14.13 -7.01 -4.99
N GLN A 125 13.32 -8.00 -5.38
CA GLN A 125 12.88 -8.24 -6.74
C GLN A 125 11.35 -8.38 -6.79
N ALA A 126 10.70 -7.84 -7.82
CA ALA A 126 9.30 -8.11 -8.08
C ALA A 126 9.12 -9.54 -8.63
N VAL A 127 8.14 -10.25 -8.11
CA VAL A 127 7.74 -11.60 -8.56
C VAL A 127 6.60 -11.48 -9.57
N THR A 128 5.73 -10.50 -9.40
CA THR A 128 4.58 -10.25 -10.27
C THR A 128 4.74 -8.95 -11.06
N ALA A 129 3.97 -8.82 -12.15
CA ALA A 129 3.81 -7.61 -12.95
C ALA A 129 2.32 -7.42 -13.26
N LEU A 130 1.50 -7.36 -12.20
CA LEU A 130 0.04 -7.26 -12.26
C LEU A 130 -0.48 -5.86 -11.89
N HIS A 131 0.40 -5.03 -11.34
CA HIS A 131 0.19 -3.61 -10.96
C HIS A 131 -0.84 -3.37 -9.85
N GLY A 132 -1.78 -4.29 -9.66
CA GLY A 132 -2.87 -4.16 -8.70
C GLY A 132 -3.02 -5.37 -7.79
N VAL A 133 -1.94 -5.92 -7.25
CA VAL A 133 -1.99 -7.04 -6.30
C VAL A 133 -2.64 -6.59 -5.00
N GLU A 134 -3.65 -7.35 -4.55
CA GLU A 134 -4.39 -7.13 -3.30
C GLU A 134 -3.80 -7.94 -2.15
N ASP A 135 -3.58 -9.23 -2.42
CA ASP A 135 -2.94 -10.18 -1.52
C ASP A 135 -2.41 -11.41 -2.28
N PHE A 136 -1.72 -12.28 -1.55
CA PHE A 136 -1.19 -13.53 -2.10
C PHE A 136 -1.07 -14.62 -1.04
N SER A 137 -0.98 -15.86 -1.51
CA SER A 137 -0.65 -17.02 -0.69
C SER A 137 0.41 -17.88 -1.39
N LEU A 138 1.40 -18.33 -0.62
CA LEU A 138 2.42 -19.26 -1.10
C LEU A 138 1.90 -20.70 -1.03
N SER A 139 2.06 -21.48 -2.11
CA SER A 139 1.63 -22.88 -2.15
C SER A 139 2.37 -23.73 -1.10
N PRO A 140 1.79 -24.85 -0.64
CA PRO A 140 2.45 -25.72 0.35
C PRO A 140 3.84 -26.25 -0.07
N ASP A 141 4.05 -26.47 -1.37
CA ASP A 141 5.34 -26.86 -1.94
C ASP A 141 6.27 -25.67 -2.25
N GLN A 142 5.75 -24.43 -2.06
CA GLN A 142 6.45 -23.15 -2.24
C GLN A 142 6.93 -22.88 -3.68
N THR A 143 6.33 -23.55 -4.66
CA THR A 143 6.66 -23.38 -6.08
C THR A 143 5.80 -22.34 -6.78
N LYS A 144 4.62 -22.01 -6.20
CA LYS A 144 3.62 -21.11 -6.78
C LYS A 144 3.06 -20.13 -5.77
N LEU A 145 2.57 -19.02 -6.30
CA LEU A 145 1.76 -18.03 -5.59
C LEU A 145 0.34 -18.08 -6.15
N LEU A 146 -0.67 -18.16 -5.29
CA LEU A 146 -2.02 -17.77 -5.61
C LEU A 146 -2.11 -16.28 -5.32
N VAL A 147 -2.44 -15.48 -6.34
CA VAL A 147 -2.47 -14.02 -6.24
C VAL A 147 -3.88 -13.53 -6.49
N ARG A 148 -4.41 -12.71 -5.56
CA ARG A 148 -5.61 -11.91 -5.77
C ARG A 148 -5.18 -10.54 -6.25
N HIS A 149 -5.66 -10.14 -7.43
CA HIS A 149 -5.30 -8.87 -8.06
C HIS A 149 -6.52 -8.24 -8.73
N SER A 150 -6.43 -6.95 -8.99
CA SER A 150 -7.51 -6.16 -9.56
C SER A 150 -6.97 -5.03 -10.43
N SER A 151 -7.86 -4.25 -11.02
CA SER A 151 -7.53 -2.96 -11.63
C SER A 151 -8.71 -2.00 -11.51
N ALA A 152 -8.58 -0.78 -12.00
CA ALA A 152 -9.60 0.26 -11.85
C ALA A 152 -11.04 -0.21 -12.16
N TYR A 153 -11.22 -1.00 -13.23
CA TYR A 153 -12.53 -1.56 -13.63
C TYR A 153 -12.53 -3.09 -13.78
N VAL A 154 -11.56 -3.75 -13.18
CA VAL A 154 -11.57 -5.22 -13.03
C VAL A 154 -11.60 -5.54 -11.53
N PRO A 155 -12.74 -5.99 -10.99
CA PRO A 155 -12.83 -6.38 -9.58
C PRO A 155 -11.85 -7.52 -9.28
N PRO A 156 -11.55 -7.79 -8.00
CA PRO A 156 -10.54 -8.78 -7.63
C PRO A 156 -10.72 -10.13 -8.30
N GLN A 157 -9.65 -10.60 -8.96
CA GLN A 157 -9.54 -11.87 -9.66
C GLN A 157 -8.43 -12.71 -9.05
N LEU A 158 -8.47 -14.00 -9.29
CA LEU A 158 -7.43 -14.94 -8.89
C LEU A 158 -6.55 -15.35 -10.07
N SER A 159 -5.25 -15.38 -9.85
CA SER A 159 -4.26 -15.91 -10.79
C SER A 159 -3.21 -16.75 -10.06
N VAL A 160 -2.56 -17.65 -10.77
CA VAL A 160 -1.39 -18.39 -10.28
C VAL A 160 -0.14 -17.87 -10.99
N VAL A 161 0.92 -17.62 -10.21
CA VAL A 161 2.24 -17.22 -10.68
C VAL A 161 3.29 -18.15 -10.08
N ASN A 162 4.37 -18.49 -10.80
CA ASN A 162 5.49 -19.20 -10.18
C ASN A 162 6.15 -18.34 -9.09
N ALA A 163 6.57 -18.95 -7.99
CA ALA A 163 7.19 -18.24 -6.86
C ALA A 163 8.51 -17.53 -7.23
N ASN A 164 9.12 -17.90 -8.34
CA ASN A 164 10.32 -17.24 -8.90
C ASN A 164 9.98 -16.23 -10.01
N GLY A 165 8.71 -15.93 -10.22
CA GLY A 165 8.23 -14.99 -11.25
C GLY A 165 7.82 -15.67 -12.56
N GLY A 166 7.36 -14.85 -13.50
CA GLY A 166 6.87 -15.27 -14.80
C GLY A 166 5.44 -14.85 -15.07
N ALA A 167 4.86 -15.36 -16.16
CA ALA A 167 3.51 -15.01 -16.57
C ALA A 167 2.46 -15.51 -15.58
N ALA A 168 1.48 -14.67 -15.28
CA ALA A 168 0.32 -15.03 -14.47
C ALA A 168 -0.67 -15.85 -15.29
N GLN A 169 -1.13 -16.97 -14.74
CA GLN A 169 -2.22 -17.76 -15.29
C GLN A 169 -3.52 -17.37 -14.59
N ALA A 170 -4.44 -16.73 -15.31
CA ALA A 170 -5.73 -16.34 -14.78
C ALA A 170 -6.58 -17.58 -14.43
N LEU A 171 -7.23 -17.56 -13.28
CA LEU A 171 -8.16 -18.61 -12.82
C LEU A 171 -9.61 -18.15 -12.87
N THR A 172 -9.87 -16.85 -12.69
CA THR A 172 -11.22 -16.31 -12.61
C THR A 172 -11.42 -15.09 -13.51
N ASP A 173 -12.66 -14.87 -13.92
CA ASP A 173 -13.19 -13.59 -14.40
C ASP A 173 -14.63 -13.48 -13.90
N THR A 174 -14.83 -12.73 -12.84
CA THR A 174 -16.11 -12.59 -12.13
C THR A 174 -17.03 -11.54 -12.75
N ARG A 175 -16.60 -10.83 -13.80
CA ARG A 175 -17.40 -9.79 -14.45
C ARG A 175 -18.52 -10.40 -15.28
N THR A 176 -19.72 -9.83 -15.19
CA THR A 176 -20.86 -10.19 -16.04
C THR A 176 -20.64 -9.76 -17.50
N ALA A 177 -21.41 -10.33 -18.44
CA ALA A 177 -21.37 -9.95 -19.84
C ALA A 177 -21.72 -8.45 -20.04
N ASP A 178 -22.75 -7.98 -19.35
CA ASP A 178 -23.19 -6.58 -19.42
C ASP A 178 -22.13 -5.62 -18.89
N TYR A 179 -21.46 -6.00 -17.79
CA TYR A 179 -20.36 -5.20 -17.25
C TYR A 179 -19.20 -5.08 -18.24
N LYS A 180 -18.85 -6.17 -18.93
CA LYS A 180 -17.79 -6.21 -19.96
C LYS A 180 -18.16 -5.44 -21.23
N ALA A 181 -19.44 -5.41 -21.57
CA ALA A 181 -19.94 -4.68 -22.74
C ALA A 181 -19.90 -3.16 -22.58
N ARG A 182 -19.86 -2.66 -21.32
CA ARG A 182 -19.77 -1.23 -21.06
C ARG A 182 -18.35 -0.72 -21.31
N THR A 183 -18.24 0.39 -22.04
CA THR A 183 -16.99 1.13 -22.18
C THR A 183 -16.76 2.00 -20.94
N TRP A 184 -15.80 1.60 -20.09
CA TRP A 184 -15.43 2.34 -18.90
C TRP A 184 -14.37 3.38 -19.22
N ILE A 185 -14.55 4.60 -18.74
CA ILE A 185 -13.58 5.69 -18.86
C ILE A 185 -12.46 5.42 -17.84
N GLN A 186 -11.29 5.00 -18.33
CA GLN A 186 -10.15 4.69 -17.50
C GLN A 186 -9.57 5.96 -16.88
N PRO A 187 -9.24 5.97 -15.58
CA PRO A 187 -8.55 7.09 -14.96
C PRO A 187 -7.14 7.26 -15.55
N ARG A 188 -6.74 8.50 -15.74
CA ARG A 188 -5.33 8.85 -15.92
C ARG A 188 -4.73 9.11 -14.55
N TYR A 189 -3.64 8.40 -14.24
CA TYR A 189 -2.91 8.66 -13.00
C TYR A 189 -2.03 9.88 -13.21
N VAL A 190 -2.18 10.86 -12.32
CA VAL A 190 -1.50 12.16 -12.40
C VAL A 190 -0.62 12.40 -11.19
N GLN A 191 0.44 13.18 -11.40
CA GLN A 191 1.38 13.61 -10.39
C GLN A 191 1.35 15.13 -10.33
N ILE A 192 0.93 15.67 -9.22
CA ILE A 192 0.72 17.10 -9.02
C ILE A 192 1.77 17.59 -8.03
N PRO A 193 2.62 18.55 -8.41
CA PRO A 193 3.59 19.13 -7.49
C PRO A 193 2.87 19.95 -6.42
N SER A 194 3.11 19.66 -5.14
CA SER A 194 2.57 20.46 -4.05
C SER A 194 3.26 21.82 -4.00
N LYS A 195 2.48 22.89 -3.89
CA LYS A 195 2.96 24.26 -3.62
C LYS A 195 3.24 24.50 -2.13
N HIS A 196 2.90 23.52 -1.27
CA HIS A 196 3.02 23.58 0.18
C HIS A 196 4.17 22.72 0.74
N GLY A 197 5.10 22.29 -0.14
CA GLY A 197 6.29 21.55 0.25
C GLY A 197 6.07 20.07 0.57
N ALA A 198 4.89 19.52 0.24
CA ALA A 198 4.56 18.12 0.51
C ALA A 198 5.18 17.13 -0.51
N GLY A 199 5.79 17.61 -1.58
CA GLY A 199 6.31 16.76 -2.65
C GLY A 199 5.27 16.52 -3.75
N THR A 200 5.01 15.25 -4.08
CA THR A 200 4.11 14.88 -5.18
C THR A 200 2.79 14.34 -4.65
N ILE A 201 1.69 14.99 -5.03
CA ILE A 201 0.33 14.52 -4.79
C ILE A 201 -0.06 13.60 -5.95
N TRP A 202 -0.44 12.36 -5.66
CA TRP A 202 -0.94 11.43 -6.66
C TRP A 202 -2.46 11.52 -6.77
N GLY A 203 -2.98 11.33 -7.98
CA GLY A 203 -4.42 11.36 -8.19
C GLY A 203 -4.87 10.60 -9.42
N LYS A 204 -6.18 10.48 -9.55
CA LYS A 204 -6.90 9.99 -10.72
C LYS A 204 -7.64 11.17 -11.37
N TYR A 205 -7.38 11.37 -12.61
CA TYR A 205 -8.11 12.30 -13.47
C TYR A 205 -9.08 11.53 -14.34
N TYR A 206 -10.33 11.94 -14.33
CA TYR A 206 -11.38 11.48 -15.24
C TYR A 206 -11.87 12.66 -16.06
N GLY A 207 -11.81 12.56 -17.36
CA GLY A 207 -12.21 13.63 -18.28
C GLY A 207 -11.90 13.27 -19.73
N PRO A 208 -12.14 14.17 -20.67
CA PRO A 208 -11.82 13.91 -22.06
C PRO A 208 -10.32 13.66 -22.21
N PRO A 209 -9.91 12.72 -23.09
CA PRO A 209 -8.49 12.43 -23.31
C PRO A 209 -7.73 13.66 -23.83
N THR A 210 -8.42 14.51 -24.58
CA THR A 210 -7.94 15.81 -25.04
C THR A 210 -9.07 16.82 -24.86
N PRO A 211 -8.91 17.84 -24.00
CA PRO A 211 -9.91 18.90 -23.86
C PRO A 211 -10.11 19.65 -25.18
N GLU A 212 -11.34 19.99 -25.50
CA GLU A 212 -11.66 20.74 -26.71
C GLU A 212 -11.16 22.18 -26.57
N PRO A 213 -10.42 22.73 -27.57
CA PRO A 213 -9.93 24.09 -27.50
C PRO A 213 -11.05 25.13 -27.29
N GLY A 214 -10.92 25.98 -26.28
CA GLY A 214 -11.87 27.02 -25.96
C GLY A 214 -13.11 26.57 -25.16
N LYS A 215 -13.23 25.28 -24.87
CA LYS A 215 -14.30 24.75 -24.01
C LYS A 215 -13.86 24.81 -22.55
N THR A 216 -14.77 25.23 -21.69
CA THR A 216 -14.61 25.15 -20.22
C THR A 216 -15.38 23.93 -19.71
N TYR A 217 -14.79 23.24 -18.74
CA TYR A 217 -15.38 22.08 -18.11
C TYR A 217 -15.61 22.34 -16.63
N PRO A 218 -16.80 22.08 -16.09
CA PRO A 218 -16.99 22.11 -14.65
C PRO A 218 -16.18 20.99 -13.98
N ILE A 219 -15.62 21.27 -12.81
CA ILE A 219 -14.75 20.33 -12.10
C ILE A 219 -15.47 19.80 -10.86
N VAL A 220 -15.39 18.48 -10.67
CA VAL A 220 -15.79 17.82 -9.42
C VAL A 220 -14.54 17.27 -8.74
N MET A 221 -14.31 17.66 -7.48
CA MET A 221 -13.25 17.11 -6.65
C MET A 221 -13.85 16.02 -5.76
N PHE A 222 -13.33 14.80 -5.86
CA PHE A 222 -13.75 13.70 -5.00
C PHE A 222 -12.86 13.62 -3.77
N VAL A 223 -13.47 13.52 -2.59
CA VAL A 223 -12.76 13.47 -1.29
C VAL A 223 -13.05 12.13 -0.63
N HIS A 224 -12.02 11.33 -0.42
CA HIS A 224 -12.10 10.04 0.29
C HIS A 224 -11.72 10.19 1.78
N GLY A 225 -11.81 9.11 2.56
CA GLY A 225 -11.45 9.09 3.97
C GLY A 225 -9.93 9.22 4.21
N ALA A 226 -9.57 9.88 5.31
CA ALA A 226 -8.18 10.10 5.73
C ALA A 226 -7.62 8.94 6.58
N GLY A 227 -6.30 8.79 6.62
CA GLY A 227 -5.53 7.98 7.58
C GLY A 227 -5.16 6.59 7.08
N TYR A 228 -6.08 5.82 6.54
CA TYR A 228 -5.87 4.42 6.16
C TYR A 228 -6.48 4.05 4.81
N LEU A 229 -6.61 5.03 3.94
CA LEU A 229 -7.18 4.83 2.62
C LEU A 229 -6.29 5.43 1.54
N GLN A 230 -6.12 4.67 0.47
CA GLN A 230 -5.50 5.09 -0.78
C GLN A 230 -6.50 4.89 -1.90
N ASN A 231 -6.83 5.93 -2.65
CA ASN A 231 -7.78 5.82 -3.75
C ASN A 231 -7.13 5.93 -5.14
N ALA A 232 -5.98 6.58 -5.24
CA ALA A 232 -5.23 6.69 -6.49
C ALA A 232 -4.43 5.44 -6.86
N SER A 233 -4.60 4.30 -6.18
CA SER A 233 -3.93 3.04 -6.54
C SER A 233 -4.47 2.45 -7.84
N GLN A 234 -3.68 1.59 -8.49
CA GLN A 234 -4.09 0.85 -9.68
C GLN A 234 -5.01 -0.35 -9.38
N ARG A 235 -5.34 -0.57 -8.12
CA ARG A 235 -6.30 -1.60 -7.67
C ARG A 235 -7.74 -1.17 -7.87
N TRP A 236 -8.65 -2.10 -7.70
CA TRP A 236 -10.08 -1.83 -7.56
C TRP A 236 -10.31 -0.95 -6.33
N PRO A 237 -10.93 0.24 -6.47
CA PRO A 237 -11.04 1.17 -5.36
C PRO A 237 -12.09 0.74 -4.34
N ALA A 238 -11.89 1.11 -3.09
CA ALA A 238 -12.91 0.98 -2.05
C ALA A 238 -14.18 1.73 -2.44
N TYR A 239 -14.03 2.88 -3.10
CA TYR A 239 -15.11 3.72 -3.64
C TYR A 239 -15.45 3.36 -5.10
N PHE A 240 -15.65 2.08 -5.39
CA PHE A 240 -15.93 1.63 -6.78
C PHE A 240 -17.25 2.16 -7.34
N ARG A 241 -18.28 2.41 -6.49
CA ARG A 241 -19.55 3.00 -6.92
C ARG A 241 -19.38 4.44 -7.33
N GLU A 242 -18.65 5.20 -6.54
CA GLU A 242 -18.28 6.59 -6.80
C GLU A 242 -17.42 6.68 -8.06
N GLN A 243 -16.46 5.77 -8.25
CA GLN A 243 -15.68 5.67 -9.50
C GLN A 243 -16.57 5.42 -10.73
N MET A 244 -17.60 4.59 -10.59
CA MET A 244 -18.60 4.41 -11.66
C MET A 244 -19.44 5.68 -11.90
N PHE A 245 -19.77 6.40 -10.82
CA PHE A 245 -20.47 7.68 -10.92
C PHE A 245 -19.59 8.77 -11.58
N HIS A 246 -18.27 8.71 -11.42
CA HIS A 246 -17.34 9.60 -12.14
C HIS A 246 -17.47 9.44 -13.66
N ASN A 247 -17.74 8.23 -14.18
CA ASN A 247 -18.02 8.04 -15.60
C ASN A 247 -19.27 8.80 -16.06
N LEU A 248 -20.35 8.74 -15.26
CA LEU A 248 -21.56 9.50 -15.55
C LEU A 248 -21.29 11.01 -15.59
N LEU A 249 -20.52 11.53 -14.64
CA LEU A 249 -20.14 12.94 -14.62
C LEU A 249 -19.33 13.33 -15.86
N VAL A 250 -18.40 12.48 -16.31
CA VAL A 250 -17.64 12.75 -17.55
C VAL A 250 -18.54 12.70 -18.79
N ASP A 251 -19.47 11.75 -18.85
CA ASP A 251 -20.47 11.68 -19.93
C ASP A 251 -21.34 12.96 -19.98
N GLU A 252 -21.59 13.59 -18.83
CA GLU A 252 -22.31 14.87 -18.71
C GLU A 252 -21.41 16.11 -18.88
N GLY A 253 -20.14 15.91 -19.25
CA GLY A 253 -19.21 16.98 -19.59
C GLY A 253 -18.42 17.57 -18.42
N TYR A 254 -18.35 16.90 -17.29
CA TYR A 254 -17.51 17.28 -16.16
C TYR A 254 -16.10 16.70 -16.26
N ILE A 255 -15.17 17.30 -15.57
CA ILE A 255 -13.89 16.70 -15.17
C ILE A 255 -14.00 16.28 -13.72
N VAL A 256 -13.51 15.08 -13.38
CA VAL A 256 -13.40 14.63 -11.99
C VAL A 256 -11.94 14.45 -11.62
N LEU A 257 -11.53 15.02 -10.48
CA LEU A 257 -10.21 14.84 -9.89
C LEU A 257 -10.36 14.17 -8.51
N ASP A 258 -9.67 13.06 -8.34
CA ASP A 258 -9.68 12.23 -7.14
C ASP A 258 -8.22 12.10 -6.65
N LEU A 259 -7.90 12.73 -5.54
CA LEU A 259 -6.52 12.88 -5.05
C LEU A 259 -6.27 12.04 -3.80
N ASP A 260 -5.07 11.47 -3.73
CA ASP A 260 -4.50 10.97 -2.48
C ASP A 260 -3.76 12.12 -1.78
N TYR A 261 -4.50 12.96 -1.11
CA TYR A 261 -4.00 14.09 -0.34
C TYR A 261 -3.18 13.63 0.89
N ARG A 262 -2.44 14.56 1.52
CA ARG A 262 -1.75 14.27 2.80
C ARG A 262 -2.74 13.73 3.83
N ALA A 263 -2.48 12.58 4.38
CA ALA A 263 -3.24 11.66 5.21
C ALA A 263 -3.68 10.38 4.49
N SER A 264 -3.40 10.23 3.19
CA SER A 264 -3.66 8.99 2.48
C SER A 264 -2.60 7.93 2.82
N GLU A 265 -2.94 6.65 2.67
CA GLU A 265 -2.03 5.51 2.83
C GLU A 265 -1.21 5.30 1.54
N GLY A 266 -0.07 4.60 1.65
CA GLY A 266 0.77 4.20 0.51
C GLY A 266 1.97 5.12 0.25
N TYR A 267 2.08 6.23 0.97
CA TYR A 267 3.09 7.29 0.75
C TYR A 267 4.04 7.47 1.93
N GLY A 268 4.05 6.53 2.86
CA GLY A 268 4.87 6.53 4.05
C GLY A 268 4.23 7.27 5.25
N ARG A 269 4.93 7.14 6.38
CA ARG A 269 4.48 7.62 7.69
C ARG A 269 4.22 9.13 7.70
N ASP A 270 5.17 9.93 7.21
CA ASP A 270 5.12 11.39 7.32
C ASP A 270 3.98 11.98 6.48
N TRP A 271 3.70 11.41 5.30
CA TRP A 271 2.53 11.75 4.50
C TRP A 271 1.23 11.45 5.23
N ARG A 272 1.11 10.22 5.76
CA ARG A 272 -0.08 9.76 6.47
C ARG A 272 -0.35 10.57 7.74
N THR A 273 0.69 10.93 8.49
CA THR A 273 0.55 11.63 9.78
C THR A 273 0.53 13.16 9.67
N ALA A 274 0.68 13.72 8.47
CA ALA A 274 0.72 15.16 8.23
C ALA A 274 -0.50 15.93 8.78
N ILE A 275 -1.64 15.27 8.91
CA ILE A 275 -2.87 15.84 9.47
C ILE A 275 -2.91 15.87 11.01
N TYR A 276 -1.92 15.30 11.69
CA TYR A 276 -1.96 15.21 13.14
C TYR A 276 -2.08 16.58 13.80
N ARG A 277 -3.20 16.82 14.49
CA ARG A 277 -3.62 18.10 15.10
C ARG A 277 -3.84 19.26 14.11
N TRP A 278 -3.89 18.98 12.79
CA TRP A 278 -4.08 19.97 11.73
C TRP A 278 -5.14 19.54 10.71
N MET A 279 -5.97 18.57 11.06
CA MET A 279 -7.02 18.03 10.19
C MET A 279 -7.85 19.16 9.55
N GLY A 280 -8.06 19.05 8.23
CA GLY A 280 -8.77 20.04 7.42
C GLY A 280 -7.87 21.06 6.74
N LYS A 281 -6.60 21.22 7.15
CA LYS A 281 -5.67 22.17 6.53
C LYS A 281 -4.80 21.54 5.45
N PRO A 282 -3.95 20.49 5.72
CA PRO A 282 -3.13 19.88 4.68
C PRO A 282 -3.94 19.30 3.53
N GLU A 283 -5.09 18.71 3.84
CA GLU A 283 -6.01 18.15 2.85
C GLU A 283 -6.54 19.24 1.90
N LEU A 284 -7.00 20.36 2.46
CA LEU A 284 -7.50 21.48 1.66
C LEU A 284 -6.39 22.09 0.78
N GLU A 285 -5.19 22.24 1.33
CA GLU A 285 -4.03 22.73 0.57
C GLU A 285 -3.75 21.86 -0.65
N ASP A 286 -3.75 20.52 -0.48
CA ASP A 286 -3.51 19.57 -1.56
C ASP A 286 -4.63 19.57 -2.62
N TYR A 287 -5.89 19.79 -2.21
CA TYR A 287 -7.00 19.96 -3.15
C TYR A 287 -6.90 21.26 -3.94
N LEU A 288 -6.48 22.36 -3.31
CA LEU A 288 -6.25 23.63 -3.99
C LEU A 288 -5.09 23.52 -4.98
N ASP A 289 -3.99 22.84 -4.61
CA ASP A 289 -2.89 22.54 -5.53
C ASP A 289 -3.36 21.71 -6.74
N GLY A 290 -4.26 20.75 -6.52
CA GLY A 290 -4.89 19.95 -7.57
C GLY A 290 -5.76 20.79 -8.51
N LEU A 291 -6.54 21.70 -7.97
CA LEU A 291 -7.38 22.62 -8.75
C LEU A 291 -6.53 23.57 -9.58
N ASP A 292 -5.53 24.20 -8.98
CA ASP A 292 -4.59 25.07 -9.66
C ASP A 292 -3.88 24.34 -10.80
N TRP A 293 -3.43 23.11 -10.55
CA TRP A 293 -2.78 22.27 -11.56
C TRP A 293 -3.70 22.01 -12.76
N LEU A 294 -4.99 21.72 -12.53
CA LEU A 294 -5.96 21.55 -13.61
C LEU A 294 -6.11 22.82 -14.45
N VAL A 295 -6.20 24.00 -13.81
CA VAL A 295 -6.32 25.28 -14.48
C VAL A 295 -5.06 25.62 -15.28
N GLU A 296 -3.88 25.45 -14.67
CA GLU A 296 -2.60 25.75 -15.29
C GLU A 296 -2.27 24.85 -16.48
N THR A 297 -2.60 23.56 -16.39
CA THR A 297 -2.38 22.59 -17.46
C THR A 297 -3.48 22.60 -18.53
N LYS A 298 -4.53 23.41 -18.34
CA LYS A 298 -5.69 23.54 -19.25
C LYS A 298 -6.38 22.19 -19.52
N GLN A 299 -6.50 21.41 -18.48
CA GLN A 299 -7.17 20.10 -18.53
C GLN A 299 -8.67 20.28 -18.24
#